data_0e8e17c7834aab68a22ad74d0fd3b9ab
#
_entry.id   0e8e17c7834aab68a22ad74d0fd3b9ab
#
_cell.length_a   1.000
_cell.length_b   1.000
_cell.length_c   1.000
_cell.angle_alpha   90.00
_cell.angle_beta   90.00
_cell.angle_gamma   90.00
#
_symmetry.space_group_name_H-M   'P 1'
#
loop_
_entity.id
_entity.type
_entity.pdbx_description
1 polymer ?
#
loop_
_entity_poly.entity_id
_entity_poly.type
_entity_poly.pdbx_seq_one_letter_code
_entity_poly.pdbx_strand_id
1 'polypeptide(L)' 'MRRLGKVLHISGRGSIILRTDKTPPIGKQARVLDKKARDIGFVIDVFGPVKQPYVAIRPKKGIDASPLVGQMLYLQKRE' A
#
# COMPACT_ATOMS: atom_id res chain seq x y z
N MET A 1 -13.28 3.79 2.83
CA MET A 1 -11.83 3.56 2.78
C MET A 1 -11.25 3.49 4.18
N ARG A 2 -10.24 2.68 4.37
CA ARG A 2 -9.55 2.55 5.65
C ARG A 2 -8.10 2.97 5.46
N ARG A 3 -7.54 3.71 6.42
CA ARG A 3 -6.13 4.06 6.36
C ARG A 3 -5.26 2.81 6.39
N LEU A 4 -4.36 2.72 5.43
CA LEU A 4 -3.42 1.60 5.37
C LEU A 4 -2.12 1.98 6.06
N GLY A 5 -1.53 3.08 5.66
CA GLY A 5 -0.30 3.55 6.25
C GLY A 5 0.39 4.58 5.37
N LYS A 6 1.46 5.15 5.91
CA LYS A 6 2.25 6.15 5.22
C LYS A 6 3.38 5.48 4.46
N VAL A 7 3.57 5.87 3.21
CA VAL A 7 4.62 5.30 2.37
C VAL A 7 5.99 5.71 2.91
N LEU A 8 6.84 4.71 3.14
CA LEU A 8 8.20 4.92 3.64
C LEU A 8 9.20 5.11 2.51
N HIS A 9 9.14 4.24 1.53
CA HIS A 9 10.06 4.28 0.39
C HIS A 9 9.55 3.37 -0.72
N ILE A 10 10.23 3.45 -1.86
CA ILE A 10 9.97 2.58 -3.00
C ILE A 10 11.15 1.61 -3.11
N SER A 11 10.86 0.31 -3.17
CA SER A 11 11.92 -0.69 -3.27
C SER A 11 12.60 -0.66 -4.63
N GLY A 12 13.76 -1.31 -4.73
CA GLY A 12 14.47 -1.40 -5.99
C GLY A 12 13.70 -2.09 -7.10
N ARG A 13 12.67 -2.86 -6.76
CA ARG A 13 11.80 -3.52 -7.72
C ARG A 13 10.57 -2.68 -8.08
N GLY A 14 10.47 -1.48 -7.53
CA GLY A 14 9.34 -0.62 -7.78
C GLY A 14 8.14 -0.85 -6.89
N SER A 15 8.24 -1.71 -5.88
CA SER A 15 7.15 -1.92 -4.94
C SER A 15 7.09 -0.78 -3.94
N ILE A 16 5.87 -0.38 -3.58
CA ILE A 16 5.65 0.65 -2.59
C ILE A 16 5.68 -0.01 -1.21
N ILE A 17 6.55 0.49 -0.33
CA ILE A 17 6.69 -0.05 1.02
C ILE A 17 6.13 0.94 2.01
N LEU A 18 5.19 0.46 2.83
CA LEU A 18 4.63 1.28 3.91
C LEU A 18 4.54 0.45 5.18
N ARG A 19 4.31 1.13 6.30
CA ARG A 19 4.09 0.48 7.59
C ARG A 19 2.61 0.63 7.96
N THR A 20 2.03 -0.44 8.47
CA THR A 20 0.64 -0.44 8.90
C THR A 20 0.52 -0.92 10.35
N ASP A 21 -0.61 -0.60 10.99
CA ASP A 21 -0.89 -1.06 12.34
C ASP A 21 -1.60 -2.42 12.35
N LYS A 22 -2.30 -2.73 11.28
CA LYS A 22 -3.07 -3.97 11.17
C LYS A 22 -2.73 -4.68 9.87
N THR A 23 -2.59 -5.98 9.94
CA THR A 23 -2.30 -6.78 8.76
C THR A 23 -3.44 -6.70 7.75
N PRO A 24 -3.21 -6.16 6.56
CA PRO A 24 -4.25 -6.13 5.53
C PRO A 24 -4.34 -7.48 4.81
N PRO A 25 -5.43 -7.73 4.07
CA PRO A 25 -5.45 -8.88 3.18
C PRO A 25 -4.42 -8.73 2.08
N ILE A 26 -4.02 -9.85 1.50
CA ILE A 26 -3.05 -9.91 0.40
C ILE A 26 -3.77 -10.35 -0.86
N GLY A 27 -3.39 -9.79 -2.00
CA GLY A 27 -3.91 -10.21 -3.29
C GLY A 27 -4.60 -9.09 -4.05
N LYS A 28 -5.08 -9.43 -5.23
CA LYS A 28 -5.67 -8.44 -6.16
C LYS A 28 -6.89 -7.74 -5.60
N GLN A 29 -7.61 -8.37 -4.69
CA GLN A 29 -8.79 -7.77 -4.06
C GLN A 29 -8.42 -6.78 -2.95
N ALA A 30 -7.17 -6.75 -2.53
CA ALA A 30 -6.70 -5.79 -1.54
C ALA A 30 -6.22 -4.52 -2.26
N ARG A 31 -7.16 -3.79 -2.86
CA ARG A 31 -6.85 -2.59 -3.64
C ARG A 31 -6.42 -1.45 -2.74
N VAL A 32 -5.42 -0.72 -3.19
CA VAL A 32 -4.86 0.41 -2.45
C VAL A 32 -5.17 1.69 -3.20
N LEU A 33 -5.65 2.68 -2.47
CA LEU A 33 -6.05 3.97 -3.04
C LEU A 33 -5.21 5.09 -2.41
N ASP A 34 -5.03 6.18 -3.16
CA ASP A 34 -4.43 7.39 -2.61
C ASP A 34 -5.52 8.25 -1.94
N LYS A 35 -5.13 9.43 -1.45
CA LYS A 35 -6.07 10.35 -0.78
C LYS A 35 -7.17 10.85 -1.69
N LYS A 36 -6.98 10.77 -3.00
CA LYS A 36 -7.98 11.15 -4.00
C LYS A 36 -8.81 9.98 -4.47
N ALA A 37 -8.68 8.83 -3.79
CA ALA A 37 -9.38 7.60 -4.12
C ALA A 37 -8.99 7.02 -5.49
N ARG A 38 -7.80 7.36 -5.99
CA ARG A 38 -7.31 6.78 -7.23
C ARG A 38 -6.72 5.40 -6.95
N ASP A 39 -6.96 4.46 -7.84
CA ASP A 39 -6.45 3.09 -7.72
C ASP A 39 -4.94 3.08 -7.96
N ILE A 40 -4.18 2.83 -6.90
CA ILE A 40 -2.71 2.80 -6.95
C ILE A 40 -2.19 1.42 -7.29
N GLY A 41 -2.82 0.38 -6.76
CA GLY A 41 -2.36 -0.99 -6.96
C GLY A 41 -2.99 -1.93 -5.96
N PHE A 42 -2.26 -2.96 -5.59
CA PHE A 42 -2.78 -3.93 -4.62
C PHE A 42 -1.65 -4.47 -3.72
N VAL A 43 -2.05 -5.02 -2.58
CA VAL A 43 -1.11 -5.59 -1.61
C VAL A 43 -0.58 -6.92 -2.13
N ILE A 44 0.75 -7.05 -2.23
CA ILE A 44 1.38 -8.29 -2.68
C ILE A 44 2.05 -9.04 -1.56
N ASP A 45 2.38 -8.38 -0.44
CA ASP A 45 3.05 -9.05 0.65
C ASP A 45 2.93 -8.22 1.93
N VAL A 46 3.02 -8.91 3.07
CA VAL A 46 3.07 -8.30 4.39
C VAL A 46 4.20 -8.99 5.14
N PHE A 47 5.11 -8.20 5.71
CA PHE A 47 6.30 -8.76 6.35
C PHE A 47 6.72 -7.87 7.52
N GLY A 48 7.71 -8.37 8.29
CA GLY A 48 8.27 -7.62 9.41
C GLY A 48 7.56 -7.91 10.74
N PRO A 49 7.68 -7.01 11.73
CA PRO A 49 7.14 -7.24 13.07
C PRO A 49 5.63 -7.42 13.08
N VAL A 50 5.13 -8.30 13.92
CA VAL A 50 3.70 -8.59 14.02
C VAL A 50 2.89 -7.36 14.43
N LYS A 51 3.44 -6.53 15.31
CA LYS A 51 2.71 -5.37 15.84
C LYS A 51 2.64 -4.21 14.87
N GLN A 52 3.65 -4.06 14.01
CA GLN A 52 3.71 -2.99 13.02
C GLN A 52 4.32 -3.54 11.74
N PRO A 53 3.57 -4.37 11.02
CA PRO A 53 4.12 -4.97 9.81
C PRO A 53 4.34 -3.97 8.69
N TYR A 54 5.25 -4.32 7.81
CA TYR A 54 5.44 -3.60 6.55
C TYR A 54 4.55 -4.22 5.49
N VAL A 55 4.08 -3.39 4.59
CA VAL A 55 3.22 -3.82 3.48
C VAL A 55 3.91 -3.46 2.18
N ALA A 56 4.02 -4.44 1.29
CA ALA A 56 4.51 -4.23 -0.05
C ALA A 56 3.33 -4.16 -1.01
N ILE A 57 3.30 -3.12 -1.82
CA ILE A 57 2.21 -2.87 -2.76
C ILE A 57 2.78 -2.84 -4.16
N ARG A 58 2.15 -3.58 -5.08
CA ARG A 58 2.51 -3.52 -6.48
C ARG A 58 1.75 -2.37 -7.12
N PRO A 59 2.45 -1.33 -7.60
CA PRO A 59 1.75 -0.23 -8.26
C PRO A 59 1.14 -0.69 -9.58
N LYS A 60 -0.01 -0.13 -9.89
CA LYS A 60 -0.68 -0.34 -11.15
C LYS A 60 0.20 0.19 -12.28
N LYS A 61 0.14 -0.47 -13.43
CA LYS A 61 0.88 -0.02 -14.62
C LYS A 61 0.53 1.43 -14.94
N GLY A 62 1.56 2.24 -15.15
CA GLY A 62 1.38 3.65 -15.45
C GLY A 62 1.33 4.57 -14.23
N ILE A 63 1.34 4.01 -13.02
CA ILE A 63 1.38 4.80 -11.80
C ILE A 63 2.84 5.13 -11.46
N ASP A 64 3.13 6.41 -11.28
CA ASP A 64 4.40 6.86 -10.76
C ASP A 64 4.33 6.88 -9.24
N ALA A 65 5.07 5.99 -8.60
CA ALA A 65 5.04 5.83 -7.16
C ALA A 65 5.88 6.87 -6.42
N SER A 66 6.82 7.51 -7.09
CA SER A 66 7.76 8.43 -6.44
C SER A 66 7.06 9.54 -5.65
N PRO A 67 6.03 10.23 -6.19
CA PRO A 67 5.35 11.27 -5.44
C PRO A 67 4.56 10.75 -4.23
N LEU A 68 4.38 9.44 -4.11
CA LEU A 68 3.60 8.87 -3.01
C LEU A 68 4.40 8.72 -1.72
N VAL A 69 5.73 8.81 -1.78
CA VAL A 69 6.57 8.71 -0.59
C VAL A 69 6.17 9.80 0.40
N GLY A 70 5.91 9.40 1.64
CA GLY A 70 5.42 10.31 2.66
C GLY A 70 3.93 10.53 2.66
N GLN A 71 3.21 10.00 1.67
CA GLN A 71 1.76 10.13 1.57
C GLN A 71 1.07 8.99 2.29
N MET A 72 -0.12 9.26 2.83
CA MET A 72 -0.99 8.23 3.40
C MET A 72 -1.72 7.50 2.27
N LEU A 73 -1.69 6.18 2.30
CA LEU A 73 -2.48 5.36 1.39
C LEU A 73 -3.62 4.69 2.14
N TYR A 74 -4.62 4.29 1.40
CA TYR A 74 -5.86 3.75 1.94
C TYR A 74 -6.17 2.40 1.32
N LEU A 75 -6.77 1.54 2.12
CA LEU A 75 -7.25 0.25 1.64
C LEU A 75 -8.71 0.40 1.25
N GLN A 76 -9.05 0.02 0.03
CA GLN A 76 -10.44 0.04 -0.41
C GLN A 76 -11.23 -0.99 0.38
N LYS A 77 -12.24 -0.52 1.10
CA LYS A 77 -13.10 -1.43 1.84
C LYS A 77 -14.09 -2.08 0.88
N ARG A 78 -14.12 -3.39 0.91
CA ARG A 78 -15.07 -4.15 0.11
C ARG A 78 -16.22 -4.60 0.98
N GLU A 79 -17.40 -4.42 0.47
CA GLU A 79 -18.61 -4.90 1.15
C GLU A 79 -19.07 -6.20 0.55
#